data_8cbc74fef6cfd5db744049d7872e6e29
#
_entry.id   8cbc74fef6cfd5db744049d7872e6e29
#
_cell.length_a   1.000
_cell.length_b   1.000
_cell.length_c   1.000
_cell.angle_alpha   90.00
_cell.angle_beta   90.00
_cell.angle_gamma   90.00
#
_symmetry.space_group_name_H-M   'P 1'
#
loop_
_entity.id
_entity.type
_entity.pdbx_description
1 polymer ?
#
loop_
_entity_poly.entity_id
_entity_poly.type
_entity_poly.pdbx_seq_one_letter_code
_entity_poly.pdbx_strand_id
1 'polypeptide(L)'
;MTAAGSSVSNEVITAEHISIKFGEFTAVDDVSFHLNKGELFGFLGPNGSGKTTIIRALCGLIPLSGGSATILGMDMRKHAADIKQHVGYMAQKFGLYEDLTVEENLKFYAAAYGLSVAVARMRIVELLALTGLEPYFKRRVTQLSGGWKQRLALACAIVHSPEIVFLDEPTAGIDPVARRSLWDLFFQLAGQGVTFFVTTHYMDEAERCGRLGYIYMSKLIALGTIRDLQQLPDANPAGTSRLEIEAPNAAMLLVGMRQAPGVREATIFGRDLHALVETDRIGSLQSLYPQCKMRVVEASLEDIFVTLTLHIMSVQAAEQAANGRRT
;
A
#
# COMPACT_ATOMS: atom_id res chain seq x y z
N MET A 1 14.44 37.16 -23.65
CA MET A 1 15.05 36.27 -22.62
C MET A 1 13.96 35.94 -21.63
N THR A 2 13.25 34.86 -21.89
CA THR A 2 12.18 34.33 -21.02
C THR A 2 12.83 33.36 -20.05
N ALA A 3 12.81 33.68 -18.76
CA ALA A 3 13.28 32.83 -17.69
C ALA A 3 12.37 31.60 -17.63
N ALA A 4 12.93 30.44 -17.93
CA ALA A 4 12.31 29.16 -17.65
C ALA A 4 12.23 29.02 -16.11
N GLY A 5 11.03 29.17 -15.58
CA GLY A 5 10.75 28.86 -14.19
C GLY A 5 11.02 27.36 -13.96
N SER A 6 12.09 27.03 -13.26
CA SER A 6 12.31 25.70 -12.71
C SER A 6 11.18 25.45 -11.73
N SER A 7 10.18 24.65 -12.12
CA SER A 7 9.25 24.04 -11.18
C SER A 7 10.09 23.18 -10.23
N VAL A 8 10.26 23.65 -9.00
CA VAL A 8 10.85 22.81 -7.94
C VAL A 8 9.97 21.57 -7.87
N SER A 9 10.48 20.44 -8.31
CA SER A 9 9.75 19.19 -8.23
C SER A 9 9.47 18.91 -6.74
N ASN A 10 8.21 18.81 -6.38
CA ASN A 10 7.78 18.51 -5.01
C ASN A 10 8.01 17.03 -4.67
N GLU A 11 8.70 16.32 -5.55
CA GLU A 11 8.98 14.89 -5.43
C GLU A 11 10.08 14.63 -4.39
N VAL A 12 9.77 13.78 -3.44
CA VAL A 12 10.71 13.35 -2.39
C VAL A 12 11.22 11.93 -2.60
N ILE A 13 10.52 11.13 -3.39
CA ILE A 13 10.98 9.82 -3.87
C ILE A 13 10.73 9.76 -5.37
N THR A 14 11.74 9.37 -6.13
CA THR A 14 11.62 9.03 -7.55
C THR A 14 12.30 7.69 -7.76
N ALA A 15 11.56 6.71 -8.25
CA ALA A 15 12.05 5.38 -8.60
C ALA A 15 11.81 5.15 -10.10
N GLU A 16 12.87 4.81 -10.82
CA GLU A 16 12.84 4.62 -12.27
C GLU A 16 13.36 3.23 -12.62
N HIS A 17 12.49 2.43 -13.22
CA HIS A 17 12.79 1.09 -13.72
C HIS A 17 13.50 0.19 -12.69
N ILE A 18 13.16 0.33 -11.40
CA ILE A 18 13.83 -0.43 -10.34
C ILE A 18 13.51 -1.92 -10.47
N SER A 19 14.57 -2.71 -10.37
CA SER A 19 14.50 -4.18 -10.35
C SER A 19 15.34 -4.71 -9.21
N ILE A 20 14.84 -5.77 -8.54
CA ILE A 20 15.51 -6.41 -7.41
C ILE A 20 15.45 -7.92 -7.61
N LYS A 21 16.62 -8.55 -7.64
CA LYS A 21 16.79 -9.99 -7.88
C LYS A 21 17.54 -10.65 -6.73
N PHE A 22 17.17 -11.87 -6.41
CA PHE A 22 17.85 -12.77 -5.48
C PHE A 22 18.18 -14.07 -6.22
N GLY A 23 19.40 -14.17 -6.74
CA GLY A 23 19.76 -15.26 -7.68
C GLY A 23 18.88 -15.20 -8.92
N GLU A 24 18.21 -16.30 -9.22
CA GLU A 24 17.26 -16.41 -10.35
C GLU A 24 15.89 -15.82 -10.04
N PHE A 25 15.58 -15.55 -8.78
CA PHE A 25 14.26 -15.02 -8.38
C PHE A 25 14.21 -13.50 -8.54
N THR A 26 13.26 -13.00 -9.32
CA THR A 26 12.99 -11.58 -9.49
C THR A 26 11.86 -11.16 -8.54
N ALA A 27 12.22 -10.46 -7.47
CA ALA A 27 11.27 -9.99 -6.45
C ALA A 27 10.58 -8.68 -6.84
N VAL A 28 11.24 -7.84 -7.65
CA VAL A 28 10.71 -6.60 -8.22
C VAL A 28 11.21 -6.50 -9.65
N ASP A 29 10.33 -6.23 -10.59
CA ASP A 29 10.61 -6.21 -12.01
C ASP A 29 10.09 -4.94 -12.67
N ASP A 30 11.01 -4.07 -13.06
CA ASP A 30 10.75 -2.84 -13.84
C ASP A 30 9.69 -1.92 -13.24
N VAL A 31 9.83 -1.56 -11.98
CA VAL A 31 8.87 -0.72 -11.24
C VAL A 31 9.30 0.75 -11.24
N SER A 32 8.39 1.64 -11.68
CA SER A 32 8.61 3.09 -11.70
C SER A 32 7.47 3.82 -11.00
N PHE A 33 7.81 4.74 -10.08
CA PHE A 33 6.85 5.62 -9.40
C PHE A 33 7.56 6.82 -8.76
N HIS A 34 6.77 7.81 -8.36
CA HIS A 34 7.24 8.96 -7.60
C HIS A 34 6.30 9.28 -6.44
N LEU A 35 6.81 9.93 -5.41
CA LEU A 35 6.04 10.46 -4.28
C LEU A 35 6.32 11.93 -4.08
N ASN A 36 5.27 12.68 -3.76
CA ASN A 36 5.37 14.09 -3.41
C ASN A 36 5.52 14.28 -1.89
N LYS A 37 6.09 15.42 -1.50
CA LYS A 37 6.22 15.80 -0.09
C LYS A 37 4.85 15.87 0.61
N GLY A 38 4.74 15.29 1.80
CA GLY A 38 3.51 15.25 2.59
C GLY A 38 2.45 14.28 2.06
N GLU A 39 2.77 13.50 1.03
CA GLU A 39 1.85 12.50 0.48
C GLU A 39 1.75 11.28 1.40
N LEU A 40 0.54 10.74 1.52
CA LEU A 40 0.30 9.43 2.10
C LEU A 40 0.03 8.46 0.95
N PHE A 41 1.06 7.72 0.57
CA PHE A 41 1.07 6.81 -0.57
C PHE A 41 0.89 5.37 -0.12
N GLY A 42 -0.08 4.67 -0.71
CA GLY A 42 -0.35 3.25 -0.46
C GLY A 42 0.27 2.35 -1.52
N PHE A 43 0.95 1.29 -1.10
CA PHE A 43 1.49 0.28 -2.00
C PHE A 43 0.79 -1.05 -1.71
N LEU A 44 -0.23 -1.34 -2.51
CA LEU A 44 -1.14 -2.46 -2.32
C LEU A 44 -0.71 -3.67 -3.15
N GLY A 45 -0.93 -4.86 -2.63
CA GLY A 45 -0.71 -6.12 -3.35
C GLY A 45 -0.74 -7.34 -2.43
N PRO A 46 -0.87 -8.54 -2.99
CA PRO A 46 -0.87 -9.77 -2.20
C PRO A 46 0.49 -10.04 -1.53
N ASN A 47 0.50 -10.98 -0.60
CA ASN A 47 1.74 -11.41 0.03
C ASN A 47 2.69 -12.02 -1.01
N GLY A 48 3.98 -11.68 -0.91
CA GLY A 48 5.00 -12.14 -1.85
C GLY A 48 5.10 -11.33 -3.16
N SER A 49 4.29 -10.26 -3.35
CA SER A 49 4.34 -9.45 -4.57
C SER A 49 5.54 -8.49 -4.69
N GLY A 50 6.37 -8.35 -3.64
CA GLY A 50 7.55 -7.49 -3.66
C GLY A 50 7.48 -6.23 -2.80
N LYS A 51 6.36 -5.96 -2.10
CA LYS A 51 6.13 -4.74 -1.27
C LYS A 51 7.24 -4.48 -0.25
N THR A 52 7.48 -5.44 0.64
CA THR A 52 8.56 -5.37 1.65
C THR A 52 9.93 -5.21 1.01
N THR A 53 10.15 -5.85 -0.15
CA THR A 53 11.42 -5.79 -0.88
C THR A 53 11.69 -4.37 -1.39
N ILE A 54 10.67 -3.71 -1.96
CA ILE A 54 10.77 -2.31 -2.40
C ILE A 54 11.10 -1.40 -1.22
N ILE A 55 10.34 -1.48 -0.10
CA ILE A 55 10.63 -0.66 1.09
C ILE A 55 12.07 -0.87 1.56
N ARG A 56 12.52 -2.11 1.69
CA ARG A 56 13.90 -2.40 2.13
C ARG A 56 14.95 -1.83 1.19
N ALA A 57 14.70 -1.87 -0.11
CA ALA A 57 15.58 -1.25 -1.07
C ALA A 57 15.59 0.28 -0.88
N LEU A 58 14.43 0.94 -0.81
CA LEU A 58 14.34 2.38 -0.61
C LEU A 58 14.96 2.83 0.72
N CYS A 59 14.90 2.02 1.77
CA CYS A 59 15.62 2.27 3.02
C CYS A 59 17.15 2.00 2.93
N GLY A 60 17.68 1.61 1.77
CA GLY A 60 19.09 1.26 1.59
C GLY A 60 19.53 0.01 2.36
N LEU A 61 18.59 -0.90 2.66
CA LEU A 61 18.88 -2.17 3.37
C LEU A 61 19.28 -3.29 2.41
N ILE A 62 18.83 -3.21 1.14
CA ILE A 62 19.20 -4.12 0.06
C ILE A 62 19.52 -3.31 -1.20
N PRO A 63 20.47 -3.76 -2.04
CA PRO A 63 20.82 -3.05 -3.27
C PRO A 63 19.76 -3.24 -4.36
N LEU A 64 19.66 -2.26 -5.27
CA LEU A 64 18.95 -2.40 -6.54
C LEU A 64 19.78 -3.25 -7.50
N SER A 65 19.14 -4.19 -8.19
CA SER A 65 19.75 -4.97 -9.28
C SER A 65 19.72 -4.21 -10.61
N GLY A 66 18.73 -3.34 -10.81
CA GLY A 66 18.57 -2.49 -12.00
C GLY A 66 17.82 -1.20 -11.66
N GLY A 67 17.78 -0.27 -12.62
CA GLY A 67 17.10 1.01 -12.46
C GLY A 67 17.83 1.99 -11.55
N SER A 68 17.15 3.06 -11.15
CA SER A 68 17.66 4.09 -10.23
C SER A 68 16.57 4.56 -9.28
N ALA A 69 16.97 5.06 -8.11
CA ALA A 69 16.06 5.77 -7.23
C ALA A 69 16.76 6.92 -6.51
N THR A 70 16.02 8.01 -6.34
CA THR A 70 16.43 9.16 -5.53
C THR A 70 15.47 9.36 -4.38
N ILE A 71 16.00 9.72 -3.23
CA ILE A 71 15.24 10.06 -2.03
C ILE A 71 15.71 11.41 -1.54
N LEU A 72 14.80 12.39 -1.43
CA LEU A 72 15.12 13.79 -1.12
C LEU A 72 16.22 14.37 -2.04
N GLY A 73 16.18 14.00 -3.33
CA GLY A 73 17.18 14.39 -4.32
C GLY A 73 18.52 13.66 -4.20
N MET A 74 18.70 12.76 -3.25
CA MET A 74 19.91 11.97 -3.04
C MET A 74 19.83 10.63 -3.77
N ASP A 75 20.83 10.31 -4.59
CA ASP A 75 20.98 9.01 -5.25
C ASP A 75 21.20 7.90 -4.20
N MET A 76 20.31 6.93 -4.15
CA MET A 76 20.35 5.83 -3.18
C MET A 76 21.64 5.01 -3.21
N ARG A 77 22.30 4.87 -4.37
CA ARG A 77 23.54 4.09 -4.50
C ARG A 77 24.73 4.79 -3.89
N LYS A 78 24.71 6.14 -3.88
CA LYS A 78 25.82 7.00 -3.44
C LYS A 78 25.66 7.49 -2.00
N HIS A 79 24.41 7.71 -1.58
CA HIS A 79 24.07 8.41 -0.34
C HIS A 79 23.22 7.58 0.62
N ALA A 80 23.32 6.24 0.59
CA ALA A 80 22.51 5.35 1.43
C ALA A 80 22.65 5.65 2.94
N ALA A 81 23.82 6.07 3.42
CA ALA A 81 24.04 6.42 4.82
C ALA A 81 23.33 7.73 5.21
N ASP A 82 23.39 8.74 4.33
CA ASP A 82 22.76 10.03 4.56
C ASP A 82 21.23 9.90 4.52
N ILE A 83 20.70 9.15 3.54
CA ILE A 83 19.27 8.88 3.40
C ILE A 83 18.68 8.28 4.68
N LYS A 84 19.41 7.36 5.34
CA LYS A 84 18.94 6.72 6.60
C LYS A 84 18.69 7.71 7.73
N GLN A 85 19.32 8.88 7.72
CA GLN A 85 19.10 9.93 8.72
C GLN A 85 17.79 10.70 8.48
N HIS A 86 17.25 10.65 7.26
CA HIS A 86 16.03 11.36 6.86
C HIS A 86 14.82 10.46 6.72
N VAL A 87 14.98 9.15 6.86
CA VAL A 87 13.91 8.19 6.69
C VAL A 87 13.66 7.38 7.96
N GLY A 88 12.39 7.20 8.31
CA GLY A 88 11.95 6.27 9.33
C GLY A 88 11.49 4.95 8.70
N TYR A 89 11.73 3.83 9.36
CA TYR A 89 11.26 2.52 8.88
C TYR A 89 10.59 1.74 10.01
N MET A 90 9.35 1.37 9.78
CA MET A 90 8.58 0.48 10.63
C MET A 90 8.37 -0.86 9.90
N ALA A 91 9.08 -1.88 10.35
CA ALA A 91 9.01 -3.21 9.76
C ALA A 91 7.74 -3.96 10.17
N GLN A 92 7.27 -4.88 9.33
CA GLN A 92 6.11 -5.75 9.59
C GLN A 92 6.23 -6.53 10.91
N LYS A 93 7.40 -7.10 11.19
CA LYS A 93 7.71 -7.64 12.51
C LYS A 93 8.32 -6.53 13.35
N PHE A 94 7.81 -6.38 14.57
CA PHE A 94 8.30 -5.35 15.48
C PHE A 94 9.83 -5.38 15.58
N GLY A 95 10.49 -4.29 15.20
CA GLY A 95 11.90 -4.09 15.50
C GLY A 95 12.17 -3.74 16.97
N LEU A 96 11.20 -4.00 17.85
CA LEU A 96 11.26 -3.65 19.26
C LEU A 96 12.05 -4.68 20.06
N TYR A 97 12.78 -4.21 21.03
CA TYR A 97 13.43 -5.06 22.03
C TYR A 97 12.41 -5.43 23.11
N GLU A 98 11.92 -6.65 23.08
CA GLU A 98 10.79 -7.08 23.90
C GLU A 98 11.06 -7.09 25.39
N ASP A 99 12.30 -7.32 25.81
CA ASP A 99 12.74 -7.30 27.21
C ASP A 99 12.93 -5.89 27.76
N LEU A 100 13.02 -4.91 26.89
CA LEU A 100 13.15 -3.49 27.27
C LEU A 100 11.79 -2.85 27.50
N THR A 101 11.77 -1.80 28.32
CA THR A 101 10.62 -0.94 28.51
C THR A 101 10.36 -0.03 27.31
N VAL A 102 9.22 0.64 27.28
CA VAL A 102 8.90 1.69 26.29
C VAL A 102 9.99 2.78 26.30
N GLU A 103 10.39 3.25 27.51
CA GLU A 103 11.46 4.24 27.67
C GLU A 103 12.78 3.78 27.08
N GLU A 104 13.19 2.57 27.40
CA GLU A 104 14.47 2.02 26.95
C GLU A 104 14.51 1.81 25.44
N ASN A 105 13.40 1.35 24.83
CA ASN A 105 13.30 1.27 23.38
C ASN A 105 13.46 2.66 22.73
N LEU A 106 12.71 3.67 23.18
CA LEU A 106 12.80 5.02 22.64
C LEU A 106 14.19 5.62 22.80
N LYS A 107 14.84 5.43 23.95
CA LYS A 107 16.22 5.86 24.18
C LYS A 107 17.22 5.14 23.26
N PHE A 108 17.04 3.84 23.08
CA PHE A 108 17.89 3.06 22.19
C PHE A 108 17.82 3.58 20.76
N TYR A 109 16.60 3.76 20.22
CA TYR A 109 16.43 4.27 18.85
C TYR A 109 16.93 5.72 18.71
N ALA A 110 16.67 6.59 19.70
CA ALA A 110 17.21 7.95 19.70
C ALA A 110 18.73 7.95 19.64
N ALA A 111 19.39 7.10 20.42
CA ALA A 111 20.86 6.95 20.41
C ALA A 111 21.38 6.35 19.09
N ALA A 112 20.66 5.35 18.51
CA ALA A 112 21.01 4.74 17.24
C ALA A 112 20.98 5.75 16.07
N TYR A 113 20.06 6.73 16.13
CA TYR A 113 20.00 7.85 15.18
C TYR A 113 20.90 9.03 15.56
N GLY A 114 21.75 8.90 16.60
CA GLY A 114 22.73 9.91 16.97
C GLY A 114 22.17 11.15 17.67
N LEU A 115 20.95 11.10 18.23
CA LEU A 115 20.39 12.23 18.97
C LEU A 115 21.18 12.47 20.26
N SER A 116 21.47 13.74 20.56
CA SER A 116 22.02 14.10 21.87
C SER A 116 21.01 13.78 23.00
N VAL A 117 21.51 13.54 24.20
CA VAL A 117 20.66 13.20 25.36
C VAL A 117 19.57 14.24 25.60
N ALA A 118 19.89 15.52 25.44
CA ALA A 118 18.93 16.62 25.63
C ALA A 118 17.82 16.59 24.57
N VAL A 119 18.17 16.43 23.29
CA VAL A 119 17.20 16.33 22.17
C VAL A 119 16.36 15.06 22.31
N ALA A 120 17.00 13.91 22.60
CA ALA A 120 16.30 12.65 22.80
C ALA A 120 15.24 12.76 23.91
N ARG A 121 15.57 13.39 25.04
CA ARG A 121 14.62 13.58 26.15
C ARG A 121 13.39 14.39 25.72
N MET A 122 13.57 15.50 25.00
CA MET A 122 12.47 16.33 24.50
C MET A 122 11.59 15.53 23.52
N ARG A 123 12.22 14.88 22.53
CA ARG A 123 11.50 14.08 21.53
C ARG A 123 10.73 12.92 22.13
N ILE A 124 11.28 12.23 23.13
CA ILE A 124 10.58 11.14 23.83
C ILE A 124 9.31 11.66 24.51
N VAL A 125 9.36 12.81 25.19
CA VAL A 125 8.17 13.40 25.84
C VAL A 125 7.10 13.73 24.79
N GLU A 126 7.47 14.36 23.67
CA GLU A 126 6.56 14.68 22.57
C GLU A 126 5.92 13.42 21.96
N LEU A 127 6.73 12.38 21.72
CA LEU A 127 6.26 11.13 21.13
C LEU A 127 5.36 10.34 22.07
N LEU A 128 5.63 10.33 23.36
CA LEU A 128 4.76 9.70 24.35
C LEU A 128 3.38 10.36 24.33
N ALA A 129 3.31 11.69 24.34
CA ALA A 129 2.05 12.44 24.26
C ALA A 129 1.33 12.19 22.92
N LEU A 130 2.05 12.26 21.79
CA LEU A 130 1.51 12.00 20.46
C LEU A 130 0.90 10.61 20.32
N THR A 131 1.58 9.59 20.84
CA THR A 131 1.19 8.18 20.66
C THR A 131 0.35 7.63 21.81
N GLY A 132 0.15 8.42 22.89
CA GLY A 132 -0.59 8.01 24.10
C GLY A 132 0.14 6.95 24.92
N LEU A 133 1.47 6.87 24.82
CA LEU A 133 2.30 5.88 25.51
C LEU A 133 2.74 6.28 26.91
N GLU A 134 2.37 7.49 27.41
CA GLU A 134 2.75 7.96 28.74
C GLU A 134 2.40 6.96 29.87
N PRO A 135 1.19 6.36 29.91
CA PRO A 135 0.84 5.40 30.96
C PRO A 135 1.66 4.11 30.95
N TYR A 136 2.31 3.84 29.81
CA TYR A 136 3.06 2.60 29.56
C TYR A 136 4.58 2.80 29.62
N PHE A 137 5.06 4.01 29.87
CA PHE A 137 6.44 4.42 29.76
C PHE A 137 7.45 3.47 30.43
N LYS A 138 7.10 2.95 31.61
CA LYS A 138 7.93 2.02 32.39
C LYS A 138 7.59 0.53 32.17
N ARG A 139 6.60 0.23 31.31
CA ARG A 139 6.22 -1.15 31.01
C ARG A 139 7.15 -1.76 29.98
N ARG A 140 7.43 -3.05 30.14
CA ARG A 140 8.14 -3.83 29.12
C ARG A 140 7.26 -4.03 27.89
N VAL A 141 7.89 -4.17 26.73
CA VAL A 141 7.18 -4.39 25.45
C VAL A 141 6.36 -5.68 25.47
N THR A 142 6.82 -6.73 26.15
CA THR A 142 6.07 -7.99 26.35
C THR A 142 4.72 -7.81 27.04
N GLN A 143 4.54 -6.73 27.81
CA GLN A 143 3.31 -6.42 28.56
C GLN A 143 2.34 -5.53 27.76
N LEU A 144 2.69 -5.14 26.54
CA LEU A 144 1.86 -4.31 25.67
C LEU A 144 1.01 -5.19 24.75
N SER A 145 -0.23 -4.75 24.48
CA SER A 145 -1.03 -5.33 23.40
C SER A 145 -0.44 -5.02 22.03
N GLY A 146 -0.88 -5.73 20.99
CA GLY A 146 -0.41 -5.52 19.62
C GLY A 146 -0.51 -4.06 19.15
N GLY A 147 -1.64 -3.39 19.42
CA GLY A 147 -1.83 -1.99 19.05
C GLY A 147 -0.87 -1.03 19.77
N TRP A 148 -0.55 -1.27 21.04
CA TRP A 148 0.44 -0.48 21.78
C TRP A 148 1.87 -0.76 21.29
N LYS A 149 2.18 -2.00 20.90
CA LYS A 149 3.45 -2.33 20.26
C LYS A 149 3.61 -1.58 18.91
N GLN A 150 2.54 -1.50 18.11
CA GLN A 150 2.57 -0.74 16.84
C GLN A 150 2.79 0.77 17.06
N ARG A 151 2.12 1.36 18.05
CA ARG A 151 2.35 2.76 18.41
C ARG A 151 3.79 3.03 18.88
N LEU A 152 4.37 2.10 19.65
CA LEU A 152 5.77 2.19 20.06
C LEU A 152 6.72 2.03 18.86
N ALA A 153 6.44 1.09 17.96
CA ALA A 153 7.23 0.91 16.75
C ALA A 153 7.21 2.16 15.86
N LEU A 154 6.03 2.78 15.70
CA LEU A 154 5.91 4.08 15.01
C LEU A 154 6.73 5.16 15.72
N ALA A 155 6.58 5.30 17.06
CA ALA A 155 7.34 6.28 17.84
C ALA A 155 8.86 6.10 17.69
N CYS A 156 9.35 4.86 17.70
CA CYS A 156 10.75 4.55 17.44
C CYS A 156 11.19 4.93 16.01
N ALA A 157 10.33 4.65 15.02
CA ALA A 157 10.62 4.97 13.61
C ALA A 157 10.70 6.48 13.34
N ILE A 158 10.01 7.31 14.15
CA ILE A 158 9.95 8.78 13.96
C ILE A 158 10.72 9.58 15.02
N VAL A 159 11.50 8.93 15.89
CA VAL A 159 12.17 9.60 17.01
C VAL A 159 13.16 10.68 16.56
N HIS A 160 13.79 10.49 15.42
CA HIS A 160 14.76 11.41 14.81
C HIS A 160 14.12 12.46 13.87
N SER A 161 12.78 12.55 13.86
CA SER A 161 12.02 13.50 13.02
C SER A 161 12.27 13.35 11.51
N PRO A 162 12.11 12.15 10.95
CA PRO A 162 12.33 11.92 9.51
C PRO A 162 11.33 12.68 8.64
N GLU A 163 11.73 13.00 7.41
CA GLU A 163 10.86 13.60 6.40
C GLU A 163 9.98 12.56 5.71
N ILE A 164 10.46 11.31 5.64
CA ILE A 164 9.75 10.20 5.00
C ILE A 164 9.68 9.03 5.97
N VAL A 165 8.53 8.39 6.07
CA VAL A 165 8.33 7.18 6.89
C VAL A 165 7.82 6.04 6.03
N PHE A 166 8.59 4.96 6.00
CA PHE A 166 8.20 3.70 5.38
C PHE A 166 7.52 2.80 6.41
N LEU A 167 6.30 2.38 6.10
CA LEU A 167 5.48 1.52 6.96
C LEU A 167 5.18 0.20 6.25
N ASP A 168 5.77 -0.88 6.73
CA ASP A 168 5.60 -2.21 6.15
C ASP A 168 4.49 -2.98 6.86
N GLU A 169 3.28 -2.99 6.30
CA GLU A 169 2.07 -3.60 6.87
C GLU A 169 1.82 -3.19 8.34
N PRO A 170 1.75 -1.88 8.65
CA PRO A 170 1.83 -1.36 10.01
C PRO A 170 0.67 -1.78 10.93
N THR A 171 -0.39 -2.31 10.37
CA THR A 171 -1.62 -2.66 11.10
C THR A 171 -1.88 -4.16 11.12
N ALA A 172 -0.94 -4.96 10.61
CA ALA A 172 -1.09 -6.41 10.59
C ALA A 172 -1.24 -6.97 12.01
N GLY A 173 -2.26 -7.80 12.21
CA GLY A 173 -2.48 -8.52 13.46
C GLY A 173 -3.00 -7.70 14.64
N ILE A 174 -3.48 -6.46 14.42
CA ILE A 174 -4.14 -5.65 15.47
C ILE A 174 -5.65 -5.58 15.25
N ASP A 175 -6.37 -5.29 16.32
CA ASP A 175 -7.83 -5.16 16.28
C ASP A 175 -8.28 -3.91 15.50
N PRO A 176 -9.54 -3.86 15.01
CA PRO A 176 -10.02 -2.75 14.19
C PRO A 176 -9.98 -1.37 14.87
N VAL A 177 -10.15 -1.32 16.21
CA VAL A 177 -10.12 -0.04 16.96
C VAL A 177 -8.69 0.50 17.02
N ALA A 178 -7.73 -0.36 17.37
CA ALA A 178 -6.32 -0.02 17.36
C ALA A 178 -5.83 0.39 15.95
N ARG A 179 -6.31 -0.33 14.90
CA ARG A 179 -6.02 0.00 13.48
C ARG A 179 -6.49 1.42 13.14
N ARG A 180 -7.76 1.74 13.39
CA ARG A 180 -8.31 3.08 13.15
C ARG A 180 -7.49 4.15 13.85
N SER A 181 -7.22 3.95 15.12
CA SER A 181 -6.46 4.88 15.95
C SER A 181 -5.01 5.08 15.48
N LEU A 182 -4.39 4.07 14.88
CA LEU A 182 -3.04 4.17 14.28
C LEU A 182 -3.09 4.97 12.98
N TRP A 183 -4.12 4.79 12.15
CA TRP A 183 -4.34 5.59 10.95
C TRP A 183 -4.58 7.06 11.27
N ASP A 184 -5.30 7.39 12.36
CA ASP A 184 -5.49 8.77 12.82
C ASP A 184 -4.14 9.43 13.14
N LEU A 185 -3.17 8.69 13.71
CA LEU A 185 -1.79 9.17 13.91
C LEU A 185 -1.05 9.41 12.58
N PHE A 186 -1.21 8.53 11.58
CA PHE A 186 -0.61 8.75 10.28
C PHE A 186 -1.15 10.03 9.63
N PHE A 187 -2.46 10.25 9.66
CA PHE A 187 -3.06 11.49 9.14
C PHE A 187 -2.58 12.73 9.90
N GLN A 188 -2.48 12.67 11.22
CA GLN A 188 -1.97 13.78 12.03
C GLN A 188 -0.54 14.14 11.64
N LEU A 189 0.34 13.14 11.49
CA LEU A 189 1.74 13.34 11.09
C LEU A 189 1.86 13.81 9.63
N ALA A 190 1.05 13.27 8.71
CA ALA A 190 1.00 13.72 7.33
C ALA A 190 0.56 15.19 7.24
N GLY A 191 -0.43 15.61 8.05
CA GLY A 191 -0.83 17.00 8.20
C GLY A 191 0.27 17.93 8.73
N GLN A 192 1.29 17.38 9.38
CA GLN A 192 2.50 18.10 9.82
C GLN A 192 3.63 18.08 8.74
N GLY A 193 3.37 17.50 7.57
CA GLY A 193 4.30 17.47 6.43
C GLY A 193 5.18 16.23 6.32
N VAL A 194 4.95 15.21 7.15
CA VAL A 194 5.63 13.91 7.02
C VAL A 194 5.08 13.15 5.81
N THR A 195 5.95 12.63 4.97
CA THR A 195 5.57 11.79 3.83
C THR A 195 5.53 10.32 4.24
N PHE A 196 4.49 9.61 3.84
CA PHE A 196 4.32 8.19 4.16
C PHE A 196 4.30 7.31 2.92
N PHE A 197 5.07 6.24 2.96
CA PHE A 197 4.97 5.10 2.06
C PHE A 197 4.47 3.89 2.86
N VAL A 198 3.24 3.50 2.64
CA VAL A 198 2.56 2.43 3.41
C VAL A 198 2.35 1.22 2.53
N THR A 199 2.87 0.06 2.92
CA THR A 199 2.47 -1.20 2.27
C THR A 199 1.30 -1.82 3.02
N THR A 200 0.37 -2.38 2.27
CA THR A 200 -0.77 -3.11 2.83
C THR A 200 -1.28 -4.17 1.84
N HIS A 201 -2.01 -5.13 2.34
CA HIS A 201 -2.82 -6.05 1.54
C HIS A 201 -4.32 -5.88 1.85
N TYR A 202 -4.69 -4.87 2.66
CA TYR A 202 -6.07 -4.52 3.00
C TYR A 202 -6.56 -3.38 2.11
N MET A 203 -7.71 -3.59 1.43
CA MET A 203 -8.31 -2.60 0.53
C MET A 203 -8.79 -1.36 1.29
N ASP A 204 -9.42 -1.56 2.46
CA ASP A 204 -9.92 -0.49 3.33
C ASP A 204 -8.81 0.44 3.86
N GLU A 205 -7.58 -0.05 3.92
CA GLU A 205 -6.41 0.78 4.24
C GLU A 205 -5.89 1.53 3.01
N ALA A 206 -5.84 0.86 1.87
CA ALA A 206 -5.43 1.48 0.63
C ALA A 206 -6.35 2.66 0.26
N GLU A 207 -7.66 2.54 0.49
CA GLU A 207 -8.64 3.62 0.28
C GLU A 207 -8.39 4.88 1.13
N ARG A 208 -7.60 4.78 2.20
CA ARG A 208 -7.20 5.92 3.04
C ARG A 208 -6.02 6.70 2.47
N CYS A 209 -5.33 6.14 1.49
CA CYS A 209 -4.18 6.77 0.86
C CYS A 209 -4.62 7.71 -0.27
N GLY A 210 -3.88 8.80 -0.47
CA GLY A 210 -4.15 9.78 -1.53
C GLY A 210 -3.88 9.24 -2.93
N ARG A 211 -2.84 8.42 -3.07
CA ARG A 211 -2.46 7.70 -4.29
C ARG A 211 -2.05 6.29 -3.95
N LEU A 212 -2.22 5.40 -4.91
CA LEU A 212 -1.99 3.97 -4.78
C LEU A 212 -1.11 3.45 -5.90
N GLY A 213 -0.18 2.56 -5.54
CA GLY A 213 0.48 1.65 -6.47
C GLY A 213 -0.01 0.22 -6.22
N TYR A 214 -0.50 -0.46 -7.25
CA TYR A 214 -0.86 -1.88 -7.15
C TYR A 214 0.25 -2.75 -7.73
N ILE A 215 0.88 -3.56 -6.87
CA ILE A 215 1.91 -4.51 -7.27
C ILE A 215 1.37 -5.93 -7.26
N TYR A 216 1.55 -6.63 -8.39
CA TYR A 216 1.18 -8.02 -8.56
C TYR A 216 2.26 -8.75 -9.34
N MET A 217 2.66 -9.95 -8.89
CA MET A 217 3.71 -10.77 -9.51
C MET A 217 4.98 -9.97 -9.85
N SER A 218 5.49 -9.23 -8.84
CA SER A 218 6.72 -8.41 -8.92
C SER A 218 6.64 -7.16 -9.81
N LYS A 219 5.51 -6.87 -10.46
CA LYS A 219 5.31 -5.74 -11.37
C LYS A 219 4.32 -4.73 -10.81
N LEU A 220 4.55 -3.45 -11.08
CA LEU A 220 3.59 -2.39 -10.82
C LEU A 220 2.53 -2.41 -11.93
N ILE A 221 1.30 -2.77 -11.56
CA ILE A 221 0.20 -2.98 -12.51
C ILE A 221 -0.60 -1.71 -12.71
N ALA A 222 -0.77 -0.93 -11.64
CA ALA A 222 -1.52 0.31 -11.69
C ALA A 222 -0.94 1.32 -10.70
N LEU A 223 -1.03 2.62 -11.04
CA LEU A 223 -0.54 3.72 -10.23
C LEU A 223 -1.45 4.94 -10.44
N GLY A 224 -1.96 5.52 -9.36
CA GLY A 224 -2.80 6.71 -9.44
C GLY A 224 -3.66 6.93 -8.22
N THR A 225 -4.52 7.93 -8.24
CA THR A 225 -5.63 8.09 -7.29
C THR A 225 -6.69 7.03 -7.55
N ILE A 226 -7.61 6.82 -6.61
CA ILE A 226 -8.74 5.88 -6.83
C ILE A 226 -9.50 6.24 -8.12
N ARG A 227 -9.70 7.53 -8.39
CA ARG A 227 -10.35 7.99 -9.62
C ARG A 227 -9.57 7.64 -10.88
N ASP A 228 -8.25 7.77 -10.86
CA ASP A 228 -7.40 7.38 -11.99
C ASP A 228 -7.49 5.86 -12.23
N LEU A 229 -7.50 5.07 -11.14
CA LEU A 229 -7.63 3.62 -11.22
C LEU A 229 -8.99 3.17 -11.76
N GLN A 230 -10.07 3.87 -11.38
CA GLN A 230 -11.43 3.63 -11.91
C GLN A 230 -11.54 3.90 -13.40
N GLN A 231 -10.68 4.76 -13.95
CA GLN A 231 -10.68 5.13 -15.38
C GLN A 231 -9.75 4.26 -16.23
N LEU A 232 -9.02 3.31 -15.62
CA LEU A 232 -8.15 2.40 -16.38
C LEU A 232 -8.97 1.54 -17.34
N PRO A 233 -8.61 1.47 -18.64
CA PRO A 233 -9.34 0.66 -19.62
C PRO A 233 -9.40 -0.83 -19.25
N ASP A 234 -8.34 -1.35 -18.62
CA ASP A 234 -8.27 -2.75 -18.19
C ASP A 234 -9.12 -3.04 -16.95
N ALA A 235 -9.42 -2.02 -16.12
CA ALA A 235 -10.32 -2.14 -14.97
C ALA A 235 -11.79 -1.93 -15.35
N ASN A 236 -12.05 -1.04 -16.33
CA ASN A 236 -13.38 -0.72 -16.85
C ASN A 236 -13.36 -0.75 -18.40
N PRO A 237 -13.38 -1.93 -19.03
CA PRO A 237 -13.36 -2.07 -20.47
C PRO A 237 -14.53 -1.35 -21.15
N ALA A 238 -14.25 -0.70 -22.29
CA ALA A 238 -15.26 0.01 -23.04
C ALA A 238 -16.47 -0.90 -23.40
N GLY A 239 -17.68 -0.37 -23.30
CA GLY A 239 -18.91 -1.12 -23.55
C GLY A 239 -19.33 -2.04 -22.39
N THR A 240 -18.70 -1.94 -21.23
CA THR A 240 -19.12 -2.65 -20.02
C THR A 240 -19.65 -1.69 -18.95
N SER A 241 -20.41 -2.22 -18.01
CA SER A 241 -20.91 -1.51 -16.83
C SER A 241 -20.74 -2.40 -15.59
N ARG A 242 -20.41 -1.79 -14.47
CA ARG A 242 -20.39 -2.47 -13.18
C ARG A 242 -21.79 -2.43 -12.58
N LEU A 243 -22.31 -3.59 -12.22
CA LEU A 243 -23.61 -3.73 -11.57
C LEU A 243 -23.44 -4.20 -10.14
N GLU A 244 -24.17 -3.57 -9.23
CA GLU A 244 -24.48 -4.13 -7.92
C GLU A 244 -25.84 -4.81 -8.01
N ILE A 245 -25.92 -6.06 -7.56
CA ILE A 245 -27.07 -6.94 -7.73
C ILE A 245 -27.51 -7.44 -6.35
N GLU A 246 -28.58 -6.84 -5.83
CA GLU A 246 -29.26 -7.32 -4.63
C GLU A 246 -30.01 -8.63 -4.94
N ALA A 247 -29.66 -9.71 -4.25
CA ALA A 247 -30.29 -11.01 -4.43
C ALA A 247 -30.65 -11.65 -3.08
N PRO A 248 -31.75 -12.38 -2.97
CA PRO A 248 -32.14 -13.08 -1.74
C PRO A 248 -31.08 -14.08 -1.25
N ASN A 249 -30.30 -14.65 -2.18
CA ASN A 249 -29.20 -15.56 -1.90
C ASN A 249 -28.09 -15.35 -2.95
N ALA A 250 -27.19 -14.40 -2.69
CA ALA A 250 -26.10 -14.06 -3.59
C ALA A 250 -25.17 -15.24 -3.90
N ALA A 251 -24.90 -16.10 -2.92
CA ALA A 251 -24.01 -17.25 -3.07
C ALA A 251 -24.56 -18.30 -4.06
N MET A 252 -25.87 -18.57 -4.01
CA MET A 252 -26.49 -19.49 -4.97
C MET A 252 -26.55 -18.90 -6.37
N LEU A 253 -26.71 -17.58 -6.47
CA LEU A 253 -26.84 -16.90 -7.75
C LEU A 253 -25.50 -16.74 -8.47
N LEU A 254 -24.39 -16.68 -7.73
CA LEU A 254 -23.05 -16.39 -8.26
C LEU A 254 -22.65 -17.30 -9.42
N VAL A 255 -22.90 -18.63 -9.28
CA VAL A 255 -22.52 -19.61 -10.31
C VAL A 255 -23.28 -19.37 -11.60
N GLY A 256 -24.60 -19.17 -11.51
CA GLY A 256 -25.43 -18.86 -12.66
C GLY A 256 -25.10 -17.50 -13.28
N MET A 257 -24.80 -16.51 -12.45
CA MET A 257 -24.43 -15.17 -12.89
C MET A 257 -23.12 -15.19 -13.70
N ARG A 258 -22.10 -15.93 -13.25
CA ARG A 258 -20.82 -16.08 -13.99
C ARG A 258 -20.95 -16.76 -15.34
N GLN A 259 -22.02 -17.52 -15.54
CA GLN A 259 -22.30 -18.22 -16.80
C GLN A 259 -23.32 -17.46 -17.69
N ALA A 260 -23.90 -16.39 -17.17
CA ALA A 260 -24.91 -15.64 -17.89
C ALA A 260 -24.32 -14.88 -19.08
N PRO A 261 -25.01 -14.85 -20.25
CA PRO A 261 -24.52 -14.15 -21.43
C PRO A 261 -24.28 -12.66 -21.16
N GLY A 262 -23.10 -12.17 -21.55
CA GLY A 262 -22.69 -10.78 -21.37
C GLY A 262 -22.11 -10.46 -19.99
N VAL A 263 -22.05 -11.41 -19.05
CA VAL A 263 -21.33 -11.25 -17.78
C VAL A 263 -19.88 -11.68 -17.98
N ARG A 264 -18.94 -10.75 -17.76
CA ARG A 264 -17.52 -11.01 -17.85
C ARG A 264 -16.93 -11.47 -16.52
N GLU A 265 -17.49 -10.96 -15.44
CA GLU A 265 -17.02 -11.19 -14.08
C GLU A 265 -18.20 -11.05 -13.11
N ALA A 266 -18.25 -11.89 -12.07
CA ALA A 266 -19.14 -11.72 -10.94
C ALA A 266 -18.48 -12.20 -9.66
N THR A 267 -18.64 -11.43 -8.59
CA THR A 267 -18.11 -11.70 -7.25
C THR A 267 -19.12 -11.35 -6.17
N ILE A 268 -19.00 -11.93 -4.98
CA ILE A 268 -19.79 -11.54 -3.82
C ILE A 268 -19.14 -10.31 -3.19
N PHE A 269 -19.93 -9.28 -2.95
CA PHE A 269 -19.53 -8.07 -2.26
C PHE A 269 -20.50 -7.81 -1.09
N GLY A 270 -20.07 -8.12 0.12
CA GLY A 270 -20.93 -8.07 1.28
C GLY A 270 -22.09 -9.06 1.20
N ARG A 271 -23.32 -8.55 1.02
CA ARG A 271 -24.54 -9.35 0.85
C ARG A 271 -24.98 -9.45 -0.61
N ASP A 272 -24.42 -8.65 -1.47
CA ASP A 272 -24.79 -8.46 -2.85
C ASP A 272 -23.77 -9.09 -3.79
N LEU A 273 -24.05 -9.05 -5.09
CA LEU A 273 -23.09 -9.41 -6.13
C LEU A 273 -22.64 -8.13 -6.85
N HIS A 274 -21.35 -8.02 -7.09
CA HIS A 274 -20.81 -7.12 -8.09
C HIS A 274 -20.54 -7.90 -9.37
N ALA A 275 -20.99 -7.37 -10.51
CA ALA A 275 -20.77 -7.98 -11.81
C ALA A 275 -20.32 -6.96 -12.85
N LEU A 276 -19.33 -7.33 -13.66
CA LEU A 276 -18.93 -6.58 -14.85
C LEU A 276 -19.68 -7.16 -16.05
N VAL A 277 -20.55 -6.37 -16.65
CA VAL A 277 -21.52 -6.82 -17.65
C VAL A 277 -21.42 -5.97 -18.92
N GLU A 278 -21.58 -6.57 -20.09
CA GLU A 278 -21.73 -5.83 -21.33
C GLU A 278 -22.97 -4.94 -21.26
N THR A 279 -22.80 -3.64 -21.50
CA THR A 279 -23.84 -2.63 -21.25
C THR A 279 -25.13 -2.91 -22.02
N ASP A 280 -25.02 -3.44 -23.24
CA ASP A 280 -26.15 -3.83 -24.07
C ASP A 280 -26.92 -5.08 -23.58
N ARG A 281 -26.29 -5.86 -22.67
CA ARG A 281 -26.88 -7.09 -22.10
C ARG A 281 -27.60 -6.88 -20.77
N ILE A 282 -27.50 -5.71 -20.15
CA ILE A 282 -28.14 -5.43 -18.86
C ILE A 282 -29.62 -5.74 -18.85
N GLY A 283 -30.35 -5.30 -19.87
CA GLY A 283 -31.81 -5.56 -19.98
C GLY A 283 -32.15 -7.05 -20.10
N SER A 284 -31.35 -7.82 -20.83
CA SER A 284 -31.50 -9.28 -20.95
C SER A 284 -31.20 -9.97 -19.61
N LEU A 285 -30.18 -9.52 -18.93
CA LEU A 285 -29.79 -10.04 -17.60
C LEU A 285 -30.91 -9.79 -16.58
N GLN A 286 -31.49 -8.60 -16.56
CA GLN A 286 -32.62 -8.26 -15.69
C GLN A 286 -33.85 -9.13 -15.95
N SER A 287 -34.09 -9.44 -17.23
CA SER A 287 -35.19 -10.36 -17.60
C SER A 287 -34.94 -11.80 -17.17
N LEU A 288 -33.69 -12.24 -17.16
CA LEU A 288 -33.30 -13.58 -16.72
C LEU A 288 -33.39 -13.74 -15.20
N TYR A 289 -33.16 -12.65 -14.43
CA TYR A 289 -33.20 -12.62 -12.98
C TYR A 289 -34.15 -11.56 -12.43
N PRO A 290 -35.49 -11.70 -12.67
CA PRO A 290 -36.48 -10.67 -12.32
C PRO A 290 -36.61 -10.45 -10.80
N GLN A 291 -36.19 -11.41 -9.99
CA GLN A 291 -36.19 -11.33 -8.52
C GLN A 291 -35.03 -10.48 -7.95
N CYS A 292 -34.05 -10.11 -8.78
CA CYS A 292 -32.87 -9.32 -8.37
C CYS A 292 -33.11 -7.85 -8.71
N LYS A 293 -32.63 -6.97 -7.81
CA LYS A 293 -32.53 -5.55 -8.12
C LYS A 293 -31.11 -5.27 -8.60
N MET A 294 -30.99 -4.65 -9.75
CA MET A 294 -29.73 -4.32 -10.37
C MET A 294 -29.57 -2.81 -10.47
N ARG A 295 -28.43 -2.29 -10.07
CA ARG A 295 -28.07 -0.88 -10.25
C ARG A 295 -26.67 -0.75 -10.80
N VAL A 296 -26.46 0.22 -11.68
CA VAL A 296 -25.13 0.59 -12.15
C VAL A 296 -24.40 1.32 -11.01
N VAL A 297 -23.18 0.91 -10.72
CA VAL A 297 -22.34 1.50 -9.68
C VAL A 297 -20.95 1.81 -10.23
N GLU A 298 -20.21 2.69 -9.56
CA GLU A 298 -18.79 2.86 -9.82
C GLU A 298 -18.04 1.64 -9.26
N ALA A 299 -16.94 1.27 -9.93
CA ALA A 299 -16.10 0.18 -9.46
C ALA A 299 -15.47 0.52 -8.10
N SER A 300 -15.62 -0.37 -7.13
CA SER A 300 -14.85 -0.31 -5.88
C SER A 300 -13.36 -0.63 -6.14
N LEU A 301 -12.50 -0.33 -5.19
CA LEU A 301 -11.08 -0.67 -5.30
C LEU A 301 -10.88 -2.19 -5.46
N GLU A 302 -11.69 -2.98 -4.75
CA GLU A 302 -11.69 -4.45 -4.87
C GLU A 302 -12.06 -4.91 -6.26
N ASP A 303 -13.11 -4.35 -6.85
CA ASP A 303 -13.53 -4.64 -8.22
C ASP A 303 -12.40 -4.38 -9.23
N ILE A 304 -11.74 -3.21 -9.10
CA ILE A 304 -10.63 -2.82 -9.97
C ILE A 304 -9.51 -3.86 -9.93
N PHE A 305 -9.07 -4.23 -8.73
CA PHE A 305 -7.94 -5.15 -8.60
C PHE A 305 -8.28 -6.58 -8.97
N VAL A 306 -9.49 -7.03 -8.72
CA VAL A 306 -9.96 -8.35 -9.20
C VAL A 306 -9.92 -8.36 -10.72
N THR A 307 -10.50 -7.36 -11.38
CA THR A 307 -10.53 -7.26 -12.85
C THR A 307 -9.12 -7.20 -13.44
N LEU A 308 -8.24 -6.32 -12.91
CA LEU A 308 -6.84 -6.21 -13.36
C LEU A 308 -6.08 -7.53 -13.18
N THR A 309 -6.27 -8.19 -12.05
CA THR A 309 -5.62 -9.48 -11.77
C THR A 309 -6.07 -10.56 -12.74
N LEU A 310 -7.37 -10.68 -12.99
CA LEU A 310 -7.94 -11.65 -13.95
C LEU A 310 -7.46 -11.36 -15.38
N HIS A 311 -7.38 -10.09 -15.77
CA HIS A 311 -6.85 -9.70 -17.06
C HIS A 311 -5.40 -10.18 -17.23
N ILE A 312 -4.51 -9.90 -16.26
CA ILE A 312 -3.11 -10.34 -16.29
C ILE A 312 -3.00 -11.87 -16.37
N MET A 313 -3.77 -12.60 -15.56
CA MET A 313 -3.78 -14.05 -15.58
C MET A 313 -4.20 -14.61 -16.94
N SER A 314 -5.18 -13.98 -17.59
CA SER A 314 -5.65 -14.38 -18.93
C SER A 314 -4.59 -14.14 -20.01
N VAL A 315 -3.88 -13.00 -19.95
CA VAL A 315 -2.77 -12.70 -20.88
C VAL A 315 -1.63 -13.70 -20.72
N GLN A 316 -1.22 -13.98 -19.48
CA GLN A 316 -0.16 -14.96 -19.21
C GLN A 316 -0.53 -16.38 -19.66
N ALA A 317 -1.77 -16.81 -19.45
CA ALA A 317 -2.25 -18.10 -19.92
C ALA A 317 -2.20 -18.19 -21.46
N ALA A 318 -2.57 -17.11 -22.15
CA ALA A 318 -2.49 -17.03 -23.60
C ALA A 318 -1.04 -17.10 -24.12
N GLU A 319 -0.11 -16.40 -23.47
CA GLU A 319 1.32 -16.42 -23.80
C GLU A 319 1.94 -17.82 -23.60
N GLN A 320 1.63 -18.49 -22.49
CA GLN A 320 2.08 -19.86 -22.22
C GLN A 320 1.55 -20.84 -23.24
N ALA A 321 0.28 -20.74 -23.61
CA ALA A 321 -0.33 -21.57 -24.65
C ALA A 321 0.30 -21.33 -26.04
N ALA A 322 0.70 -20.10 -26.34
CA ALA A 322 1.40 -19.76 -27.59
C ALA A 322 2.83 -20.32 -27.63
N ASN A 323 3.55 -20.27 -26.49
CA ASN A 323 4.91 -20.78 -26.38
C ASN A 323 4.96 -22.33 -26.34
N GLY A 324 4.00 -22.99 -25.68
CA GLY A 324 3.90 -24.45 -25.66
C GLY A 324 3.50 -25.08 -26.99
N ARG A 325 3.06 -24.28 -27.98
CA ARG A 325 2.83 -24.76 -29.39
C ARG A 325 4.04 -24.61 -30.28
N ARG A 326 5.15 -24.02 -29.81
CA ARG A 326 6.39 -23.81 -30.56
C ARG A 326 7.51 -24.80 -30.17
N THR A 327 7.28 -25.63 -29.18
CA THR A 327 8.14 -26.76 -28.79
C THR A 327 7.53 -28.07 -29.20
#